data_75e82cdfb26c78423d0fbd8136982f2a
#
_entry.id   75e82cdfb26c78423d0fbd8136982f2a
#
_cell.length_a   1.000
_cell.length_b   1.000
_cell.length_c   1.000
_cell.angle_alpha   90.00
_cell.angle_beta   90.00
_cell.angle_gamma   90.00
#
_symmetry.space_group_name_H-M   'P 1'
#
loop_
_entity.id
_entity.type
_entity.pdbx_description
1 polymer ?
#
loop_
_entity_poly.entity_id
_entity_poly.type
_entity_poly.pdbx_seq_one_letter_code
_entity_poly.pdbx_strand_id
1 'polypeptide(L)'
;MSRRLITEVAGVIAAPVEEVWPVLVQRVPSTELGEHSLAYQGGWWYRGEWSVTADPEGTRLVHRVYNVAGNHWAVALGNRLFIGFRERTRRGFAEGLAHIGTQLGCATRLA
;
A
#
# COMPACT_ATOMS: atom_id res chain seq x y z
N MET A 1 -12.72 1.80 -18.76
CA MET A 1 -11.56 2.42 -18.09
C MET A 1 -10.70 1.37 -17.50
N SER A 2 -9.47 1.34 -17.88
CA SER A 2 -8.54 0.37 -17.37
C SER A 2 -7.66 0.99 -16.31
N ARG A 3 -7.41 0.25 -15.24
CA ARG A 3 -6.34 0.55 -14.29
C ARG A 3 -5.31 -0.56 -14.39
N ARG A 4 -4.06 -0.17 -14.30
CA ARG A 4 -2.96 -1.10 -14.48
C ARG A 4 -2.16 -1.18 -13.21
N LEU A 5 -2.01 -2.38 -12.69
CA LEU A 5 -1.18 -2.62 -11.51
C LEU A 5 0.30 -2.37 -11.85
N ILE A 6 0.94 -1.48 -11.10
CA ILE A 6 2.36 -1.19 -11.25
C ILE A 6 3.18 -2.05 -10.30
N THR A 7 2.79 -2.08 -9.04
CA THR A 7 3.53 -2.82 -8.02
C THR A 7 2.60 -3.21 -6.88
N GLU A 8 2.96 -4.31 -6.22
CA GLU A 8 2.27 -4.81 -5.05
C GLU A 8 3.33 -5.21 -4.02
N VAL A 9 3.14 -4.78 -2.79
CA VAL A 9 3.99 -5.19 -1.67
C VAL A 9 3.10 -5.62 -0.52
N ALA A 10 3.60 -6.55 0.27
CA ALA A 10 2.85 -7.08 1.39
C ALA A 10 3.75 -7.25 2.61
N GLY A 11 3.15 -7.17 3.77
CA GLY A 11 3.83 -7.38 5.02
C GLY A 11 2.93 -8.04 6.05
N VAL A 12 3.54 -8.58 7.08
CA VAL A 12 2.83 -9.20 8.20
C VAL A 12 3.17 -8.44 9.47
N ILE A 13 2.14 -8.14 10.25
CA ILE A 13 2.22 -7.41 11.50
C ILE A 13 1.70 -8.34 12.60
N ALA A 14 2.50 -8.56 13.64
CA ALA A 14 2.16 -9.48 14.72
C ALA A 14 1.17 -8.83 15.72
N ALA A 15 0.07 -8.32 15.22
CA ALA A 15 -1.01 -7.72 16.00
C ALA A 15 -2.32 -7.97 15.26
N PRO A 16 -3.44 -8.04 15.96
CA PRO A 16 -4.72 -8.30 15.31
C PRO A 16 -5.19 -7.12 14.45
N VAL A 17 -6.07 -7.42 13.49
CA VAL A 17 -6.59 -6.42 12.55
C VAL A 17 -7.18 -5.21 13.27
N GLU A 18 -7.88 -5.44 14.39
CA GLU A 18 -8.53 -4.39 15.16
C GLU A 18 -7.53 -3.37 15.73
N GLU A 19 -6.29 -3.77 15.94
CA GLU A 19 -5.25 -2.87 16.41
C GLU A 19 -4.50 -2.21 15.25
N VAL A 20 -4.33 -2.93 14.15
CA VAL A 20 -3.59 -2.45 12.99
C VAL A 20 -4.38 -1.43 12.20
N TRP A 21 -5.66 -1.68 12.00
CA TRP A 21 -6.50 -0.85 11.14
C TRP A 21 -6.54 0.63 11.57
N PRO A 22 -6.79 0.97 12.85
CA PRO A 22 -6.81 2.38 13.26
C PRO A 22 -5.47 3.09 13.03
N VAL A 23 -4.36 2.38 13.23
CA VAL A 23 -3.02 2.95 13.02
C VAL A 23 -2.81 3.25 11.54
N LEU A 24 -3.22 2.33 10.67
CA LEU A 24 -3.10 2.51 9.22
C LEU A 24 -3.91 3.72 8.75
N VAL A 25 -5.15 3.85 9.22
CA VAL A 25 -6.03 4.95 8.85
C VAL A 25 -5.42 6.30 9.26
N GLN A 26 -4.76 6.36 10.40
CA GLN A 26 -4.09 7.58 10.85
C GLN A 26 -2.85 7.92 10.03
N ARG A 27 -2.12 6.90 9.59
CA ARG A 27 -0.84 7.10 8.91
C ARG A 27 -0.98 7.40 7.42
N VAL A 28 -1.99 6.87 6.78
CA VAL A 28 -2.14 6.95 5.33
C VAL A 28 -3.25 7.93 4.99
N PRO A 29 -2.94 9.03 4.28
CA PRO A 29 -4.01 9.89 3.77
C PRO A 29 -4.86 9.11 2.79
N SER A 30 -6.17 9.26 2.87
CA SER A 30 -7.06 8.48 2.02
C SER A 30 -8.15 9.35 1.44
N THR A 31 -8.54 9.02 0.20
CA THR A 31 -9.70 9.63 -0.46
C THR A 31 -10.91 8.70 -0.43
N GLU A 32 -10.68 7.42 -0.14
CA GLU A 32 -11.74 6.42 -0.03
C GLU A 32 -11.46 5.50 1.14
N LEU A 33 -12.48 5.22 1.94
CA LEU A 33 -12.39 4.28 3.07
C LEU A 33 -13.42 3.18 2.89
N GLY A 34 -12.96 1.94 2.99
CA GLY A 34 -13.82 0.77 3.10
C GLY A 34 -13.76 0.18 4.50
N GLU A 35 -14.25 -1.04 4.67
CA GLU A 35 -14.29 -1.69 5.99
C GLU A 35 -12.89 -1.98 6.53
N HIS A 36 -12.04 -2.60 5.72
CA HIS A 36 -10.64 -2.87 6.07
C HIS A 36 -9.75 -2.58 4.87
N SER A 37 -10.12 -1.57 4.11
CA SER A 37 -9.34 -1.12 2.97
C SER A 37 -9.43 0.40 2.86
N LEU A 38 -8.40 1.00 2.30
CA LEU A 38 -8.41 2.42 2.01
C LEU A 38 -7.66 2.68 0.71
N ALA A 39 -7.97 3.78 0.09
CA ALA A 39 -7.32 4.16 -1.15
C ALA A 39 -7.06 5.66 -1.17
N TYR A 40 -5.99 6.03 -1.83
CA TYR A 40 -5.66 7.41 -2.15
C TYR A 40 -5.50 7.53 -3.65
N GLN A 41 -6.25 8.42 -4.25
CA GLN A 41 -6.11 8.72 -5.67
C GLN A 41 -5.78 10.21 -5.81
N GLY A 42 -4.64 10.48 -6.45
CA GLY A 42 -4.18 11.85 -6.60
C GLY A 42 -3.37 12.03 -7.87
N GLY A 43 -3.28 13.29 -8.31
CA GLY A 43 -2.63 13.58 -9.57
C GLY A 43 -3.43 13.02 -10.73
N TRP A 44 -2.75 12.78 -11.84
CA TRP A 44 -3.41 12.35 -13.08
C TRP A 44 -3.29 10.84 -13.32
N TRP A 45 -2.51 10.12 -12.54
CA TRP A 45 -2.25 8.69 -12.80
C TRP A 45 -2.22 7.81 -11.55
N TYR A 46 -1.88 8.35 -10.38
CA TYR A 46 -1.58 7.56 -9.18
C TYR A 46 -2.85 7.12 -8.46
N ARG A 47 -2.91 5.83 -8.15
CA ARG A 47 -3.88 5.29 -7.18
C ARG A 47 -3.17 4.27 -6.30
N GLY A 48 -3.13 4.52 -5.01
CA GLY A 48 -2.61 3.58 -4.02
C GLY A 48 -3.76 2.97 -3.23
N GLU A 49 -3.71 1.67 -3.04
CA GLU A 49 -4.70 0.94 -2.25
C GLU A 49 -3.98 0.17 -1.15
N TRP A 50 -4.58 0.14 0.01
CA TRP A 50 -4.10 -0.63 1.16
C TRP A 50 -5.23 -1.47 1.69
N SER A 51 -4.96 -2.74 2.02
CA SER A 51 -5.95 -3.62 2.62
C SER A 51 -5.31 -4.40 3.76
N VAL A 52 -6.11 -4.68 4.79
CA VAL A 52 -5.69 -5.51 5.91
C VAL A 52 -6.61 -6.70 6.01
N THR A 53 -6.03 -7.87 6.23
CA THR A 53 -6.77 -9.12 6.44
C THR A 53 -6.12 -9.90 7.57
N ALA A 54 -6.91 -10.75 8.21
CA ALA A 54 -6.39 -11.62 9.26
C ALA A 54 -5.38 -12.61 8.66
N ASP A 55 -4.33 -12.86 9.42
CA ASP A 55 -3.26 -13.79 9.05
C ASP A 55 -2.95 -14.66 10.27
N PRO A 56 -2.48 -15.90 10.08
CA PRO A 56 -2.13 -16.75 11.24
C PRO A 56 -1.14 -16.11 12.20
N GLU A 57 -0.30 -15.18 11.71
CA GLU A 57 0.67 -14.46 12.55
C GLU A 57 0.17 -13.09 13.01
N GLY A 58 -1.06 -12.71 12.69
CA GLY A 58 -1.64 -11.44 13.08
C GLY A 58 -2.41 -10.79 11.95
N THR A 59 -1.78 -9.87 11.24
CA THR A 59 -2.42 -9.11 10.16
C THR A 59 -1.53 -9.10 8.92
N ARG A 60 -2.14 -9.32 7.77
CA ARG A 60 -1.48 -9.14 6.47
C ARG A 60 -1.90 -7.78 5.91
N LEU A 61 -0.92 -6.94 5.65
CA LEU A 61 -1.11 -5.63 5.02
C LEU A 61 -0.63 -5.71 3.58
N VAL A 62 -1.47 -5.31 2.64
CA VAL A 62 -1.12 -5.31 1.22
C VAL A 62 -1.28 -3.89 0.69
N HIS A 63 -0.27 -3.42 -0.02
CA HIS A 63 -0.28 -2.12 -0.70
C HIS A 63 -0.11 -2.34 -2.19
N ARG A 64 -1.05 -1.83 -2.98
CA ARG A 64 -1.04 -1.92 -4.43
C ARG A 64 -1.04 -0.52 -5.02
N VAL A 65 -0.21 -0.32 -6.03
CA VAL A 65 -0.17 0.96 -6.75
C VAL A 65 -0.60 0.72 -8.18
N TYR A 66 -1.53 1.53 -8.63
CA TYR A 66 -2.11 1.45 -9.98
C TYR A 66 -1.84 2.72 -10.76
N ASN A 67 -1.72 2.56 -12.07
CA ASN A 67 -1.81 3.65 -13.02
C ASN A 67 -3.24 3.68 -13.53
N VAL A 68 -3.96 4.79 -13.27
CA VAL A 68 -5.34 4.95 -13.70
C VAL A 68 -5.48 5.93 -14.85
N ALA A 69 -4.37 6.40 -15.42
CA ALA A 69 -4.39 7.25 -16.61
C ALA A 69 -4.87 6.44 -17.81
N GLY A 70 -5.74 7.04 -18.60
CA GLY A 70 -6.33 6.35 -19.74
C GLY A 70 -5.57 6.48 -21.05
N ASN A 71 -4.39 7.09 -21.06
CA ASN A 71 -3.63 7.40 -22.26
C ASN A 71 -2.53 6.39 -22.52
N HIS A 72 -2.45 5.89 -23.75
CA HIS A 72 -1.43 4.90 -24.15
C HIS A 72 -0.03 5.44 -24.01
N TRP A 73 0.21 6.69 -24.40
CA TRP A 73 1.53 7.29 -24.28
C TRP A 73 1.96 7.44 -22.83
N ALA A 74 1.00 7.70 -21.95
CA ALA A 74 1.28 7.79 -20.52
C ALA A 74 1.71 6.45 -19.96
N VAL A 75 1.12 5.35 -20.43
CA VAL A 75 1.49 3.99 -20.02
C VAL A 75 2.90 3.66 -20.49
N ALA A 76 3.21 3.96 -21.75
CA ALA A 76 4.54 3.70 -22.32
C ALA A 76 5.62 4.52 -21.61
N LEU A 77 5.34 5.80 -21.36
CA LEU A 77 6.24 6.65 -20.62
C LEU A 77 6.40 6.20 -19.17
N GLY A 78 5.27 5.76 -18.58
CA GLY A 78 5.24 5.26 -17.21
C GLY A 78 6.16 4.07 -16.99
N ASN A 79 6.27 3.16 -17.97
CA ASN A 79 7.17 2.02 -17.85
C ASN A 79 8.62 2.45 -17.63
N ARG A 80 9.05 3.52 -18.27
CA ARG A 80 10.39 4.07 -18.08
C ARG A 80 10.54 4.79 -16.75
N LEU A 81 9.54 5.57 -16.37
CA LEU A 81 9.55 6.34 -15.12
C LEU A 81 9.43 5.44 -13.90
N PHE A 82 8.81 4.28 -14.03
CA PHE A 82 8.50 3.41 -12.90
C PHE A 82 9.60 2.39 -12.57
N ILE A 83 10.70 2.39 -13.32
CA ILE A 83 11.79 1.43 -13.05
C ILE A 83 12.31 1.57 -11.61
N GLY A 84 12.61 2.78 -11.16
CA GLY A 84 13.03 3.00 -9.77
C GLY A 84 11.87 3.11 -8.79
N PHE A 85 10.65 3.27 -9.30
CA PHE A 85 9.46 3.49 -8.48
C PHE A 85 9.09 2.26 -7.64
N ARG A 86 9.16 1.06 -8.23
CA ARG A 86 8.84 -0.17 -7.51
C ARG A 86 9.75 -0.36 -6.30
N GLU A 87 11.03 -0.10 -6.47
CA GLU A 87 12.01 -0.22 -5.40
C GLU A 87 11.75 0.81 -4.31
N ARG A 88 11.48 2.05 -4.68
CA ARG A 88 11.16 3.09 -3.72
C ARG A 88 9.88 2.80 -2.95
N THR A 89 8.86 2.28 -3.65
CA THR A 89 7.59 1.89 -3.02
C THR A 89 7.83 0.78 -2.00
N ARG A 90 8.60 -0.24 -2.37
CA ARG A 90 8.92 -1.34 -1.46
C ARG A 90 9.69 -0.85 -0.23
N ARG A 91 10.66 0.04 -0.42
CA ARG A 91 11.44 0.60 0.68
C ARG A 91 10.59 1.44 1.60
N GLY A 92 9.77 2.33 1.04
CA GLY A 92 8.86 3.15 1.83
C GLY A 92 7.85 2.32 2.59
N PHE A 93 7.34 1.26 1.96
CA PHE A 93 6.43 0.33 2.61
C PHE A 93 7.13 -0.37 3.79
N ALA A 94 8.35 -0.84 3.59
CA ALA A 94 9.11 -1.52 4.64
C ALA A 94 9.35 -0.59 5.83
N GLU A 95 9.68 0.67 5.57
CA GLU A 95 9.87 1.67 6.63
C GLU A 95 8.57 1.93 7.37
N GLY A 96 7.47 2.11 6.66
CA GLY A 96 6.15 2.31 7.26
C GLY A 96 5.73 1.11 8.10
N LEU A 97 5.99 -0.09 7.60
CA LEU A 97 5.71 -1.32 8.32
C LEU A 97 6.47 -1.39 9.65
N ALA A 98 7.76 -1.03 9.63
CA ALA A 98 8.58 -0.98 10.83
C ALA A 98 8.05 0.04 11.84
N HIS A 99 7.61 1.21 11.37
CA HIS A 99 7.03 2.24 12.22
C HIS A 99 5.73 1.76 12.89
N ILE A 100 4.89 1.05 12.14
CA ILE A 100 3.66 0.47 12.70
C ILE A 100 4.03 -0.52 13.80
N GLY A 101 5.02 -1.36 13.55
CA GLY A 101 5.49 -2.32 14.55
C GLY A 101 5.98 -1.64 15.81
N THR A 102 6.75 -0.57 15.67
CA THR A 102 7.23 0.21 16.81
C THR A 102 6.07 0.82 17.59
N GLN A 103 5.10 1.39 16.89
CA GLN A 103 3.95 2.02 17.52
C GLN A 103 3.09 1.00 18.29
N LEU A 104 2.93 -0.20 17.75
CA LEU A 104 2.12 -1.25 18.37
C LEU A 104 2.92 -2.15 19.30
N GLY A 105 4.24 -2.00 19.33
CA GLY A 105 5.11 -2.83 20.16
C GLY A 105 5.14 -4.29 19.70
N CYS A 106 5.11 -4.53 18.40
CA CYS A 106 5.09 -5.89 17.86
C CYS A 106 6.06 -6.06 16.68
N ALA A 107 6.30 -7.31 16.32
CA ALA A 107 7.18 -7.65 15.20
C ALA A 107 6.47 -7.42 13.87
N THR A 108 7.24 -7.06 12.86
CA THR A 108 6.75 -6.90 11.48
C THR A 108 7.77 -7.49 10.52
N ARG A 109 7.31 -7.89 9.34
CA ARG A 109 8.20 -8.37 8.28
C ARG A 109 7.54 -8.21 6.91
N LEU A 110 8.36 -8.07 5.88
CA LEU A 110 7.86 -8.16 4.51
C LEU A 110 7.44 -9.61 4.23
N ALA A 111 6.36 -9.73 3.49
CA ALA A 111 5.86 -11.05 3.08
C ALA A 111 6.47 -11.46 1.76
#